data_86c30b4fc3a0f1e47197fe73fd333dbc
#
_entry.id   86c30b4fc3a0f1e47197fe73fd333dbc
#
_cell.length_a   1.000
_cell.length_b   1.000
_cell.length_c   1.000
_cell.angle_alpha   90.00
_cell.angle_beta   90.00
_cell.angle_gamma   90.00
#
_symmetry.space_group_name_H-M   'P 1'
#
loop_
_entity.id
_entity.type
_entity.pdbx_description
1 polymer ?
#
loop_
_entity_poly.entity_id
_entity_poly.type
_entity_poly.pdbx_seq_one_letter_code
_entity_poly.pdbx_strand_id
1 'polypeptide(L)'
;LLRAVQDAANSAAADGVTLLITSGWRSRAFQQQLLDDAVQTYGSLAVARQWVATPDESHHVSGKAVDIGPAAAYGWMLAHSTQFGLCQVFANEKWHYELTADAEGQCPPLRTNAAG
;
A
#
# COMPACT_ATOMS: atom_id res chain seq x y z
N LEU A 1 9.32 -8.51 -1.03
CA LEU A 1 8.46 -7.49 -0.40
C LEU A 1 8.44 -7.62 1.12
N LEU A 2 8.12 -8.78 1.67
CA LEU A 2 8.04 -8.96 3.12
C LEU A 2 9.38 -8.74 3.83
N ARG A 3 10.50 -9.16 3.22
CA ARG A 3 11.83 -8.92 3.76
C ARG A 3 12.14 -7.42 3.82
N ALA A 4 11.80 -6.68 2.78
CA ALA A 4 11.99 -5.24 2.73
C ALA A 4 11.18 -4.53 3.82
N VAL A 5 9.94 -4.95 4.02
CA VAL A 5 9.07 -4.39 5.07
C VAL A 5 9.62 -4.71 6.45
N GLN A 6 10.12 -5.93 6.67
CA GLN A 6 10.72 -6.30 7.95
C GLN A 6 11.96 -5.46 8.27
N ASP A 7 12.81 -5.25 7.26
CA ASP A 7 14.02 -4.41 7.43
C ASP A 7 13.61 -2.96 7.74
N ALA A 8 12.59 -2.44 7.05
CA ALA A 8 12.05 -1.11 7.33
C ALA A 8 11.48 -1.02 8.76
N ALA A 9 10.73 -2.03 9.19
CA ALA A 9 10.15 -2.06 10.54
C ALA A 9 11.22 -2.06 11.62
N ASN A 10 12.31 -2.81 11.42
CA ASN A 10 13.44 -2.82 12.35
C ASN A 10 14.13 -1.45 12.41
N SER A 11 14.32 -0.80 11.27
CA SER A 11 14.91 0.54 11.21
C SER A 11 14.01 1.58 11.86
N ALA A 12 12.71 1.51 11.61
CA ALA A 12 11.73 2.40 12.24
C ALA A 12 11.72 2.24 13.76
N ALA A 13 11.79 1.02 14.25
CA ALA A 13 11.84 0.74 15.70
C ALA A 13 13.09 1.36 16.34
N ALA A 14 14.22 1.35 15.66
CA ALA A 14 15.44 2.01 16.13
C ALA A 14 15.26 3.53 16.26
N ASP A 15 14.38 4.11 15.44
CA ASP A 15 14.01 5.53 15.50
C ASP A 15 12.80 5.80 16.43
N GLY A 16 12.36 4.78 17.18
CA GLY A 16 11.21 4.91 18.08
C GLY A 16 9.84 4.91 17.39
N VAL A 17 9.76 4.44 16.15
CA VAL A 17 8.54 4.38 15.37
C VAL A 17 8.06 2.95 15.22
N THR A 18 6.80 2.67 15.58
CA THR A 18 6.15 1.39 15.34
C THR A 18 5.64 1.33 13.91
N LEU A 19 6.06 0.30 13.17
CA LEU A 19 5.63 0.07 11.79
C LEU A 19 5.09 -1.35 11.68
N LEU A 20 3.84 -1.47 11.27
CA LEU A 20 3.12 -2.74 11.18
C LEU A 20 2.52 -2.91 9.80
N ILE A 21 2.39 -4.17 9.36
CA ILE A 21 1.56 -4.50 8.20
C ILE A 21 0.11 -4.61 8.69
N THR A 22 -0.76 -3.74 8.18
CA THR A 22 -2.18 -3.74 8.50
C THR A 22 -2.99 -4.56 7.50
N SER A 23 -2.49 -4.73 6.28
CA SER A 23 -3.07 -5.59 5.25
C SER A 23 -1.98 -6.05 4.29
N GLY A 24 -1.93 -7.34 4.02
CA GLY A 24 -0.99 -7.94 3.08
C GLY A 24 -1.71 -8.57 1.89
N TRP A 25 -1.41 -9.85 1.60
CA TRP A 25 -2.09 -10.60 0.55
C TRP A 25 -3.58 -10.74 0.85
N ARG A 26 -4.38 -10.63 -0.21
CA ARG A 26 -5.83 -10.84 -0.15
C ARG A 26 -6.24 -11.82 -1.24
N SER A 27 -7.20 -12.72 -0.91
CA SER A 27 -7.82 -13.57 -1.92
C SER A 27 -8.67 -12.73 -2.88
N ARG A 28 -8.91 -13.27 -4.08
CA ARG A 28 -9.82 -12.61 -5.04
C ARG A 28 -11.22 -12.42 -4.44
N ALA A 29 -11.73 -13.43 -3.73
CA ALA A 29 -13.05 -13.35 -3.10
C ALA A 29 -13.12 -12.27 -2.02
N PHE A 30 -12.09 -12.16 -1.19
CA PHE A 30 -12.02 -11.11 -0.16
C PHE A 30 -11.92 -9.73 -0.81
N GLN A 31 -11.10 -9.57 -1.85
CA GLN A 31 -10.96 -8.29 -2.56
C GLN A 31 -12.28 -7.87 -3.20
N GLN A 32 -13.03 -8.82 -3.77
CA GLN A 32 -14.37 -8.52 -4.32
C GLN A 32 -15.31 -8.05 -3.22
N GLN A 33 -15.27 -8.69 -2.04
CA GLN A 33 -16.10 -8.29 -0.92
C GLN A 33 -15.75 -6.87 -0.45
N LEU A 34 -14.46 -6.53 -0.39
CA LEU A 34 -14.04 -5.16 -0.04
C LEU A 34 -14.56 -4.14 -1.05
N LEU A 35 -14.54 -4.48 -2.34
CA LEU A 35 -15.07 -3.62 -3.39
C LEU A 35 -16.59 -3.46 -3.26
N ASP A 36 -17.31 -4.55 -3.02
CA ASP A 36 -18.77 -4.52 -2.83
C ASP A 36 -19.14 -3.64 -1.62
N ASP A 37 -18.41 -3.78 -0.52
CA ASP A 37 -18.61 -2.95 0.68
C ASP A 37 -18.32 -1.48 0.39
N ALA A 38 -17.29 -1.20 -0.41
CA ALA A 38 -16.94 0.16 -0.81
C ALA A 38 -18.02 0.78 -1.70
N VAL A 39 -18.65 0.01 -2.59
CA VAL A 39 -19.79 0.48 -3.39
C VAL A 39 -20.95 0.93 -2.48
N GLN A 40 -21.22 0.17 -1.41
CA GLN A 40 -22.22 0.55 -0.41
C GLN A 40 -21.85 1.85 0.29
N THR A 41 -20.59 1.98 0.68
CA THR A 41 -20.08 3.14 1.42
C THR A 41 -20.07 4.41 0.56
N TYR A 42 -19.58 4.30 -0.67
CA TYR A 42 -19.35 5.46 -1.55
C TYR A 42 -20.50 5.72 -2.53
N GLY A 43 -21.45 4.79 -2.65
CA GLY A 43 -22.65 4.96 -3.46
C GLY A 43 -22.50 4.66 -4.95
N SER A 44 -21.28 4.36 -5.43
CA SER A 44 -21.06 3.99 -6.83
C SER A 44 -19.80 3.14 -7.01
N LEU A 45 -19.78 2.31 -8.05
CA LEU A 45 -18.62 1.53 -8.41
C LEU A 45 -17.44 2.44 -8.84
N ALA A 46 -17.72 3.50 -9.58
CA ALA A 46 -16.69 4.41 -10.05
C ALA A 46 -15.91 5.05 -8.89
N VAL A 47 -16.61 5.51 -7.86
CA VAL A 47 -15.94 6.08 -6.67
C VAL A 47 -15.28 4.99 -5.84
N ALA A 48 -15.94 3.84 -5.64
CA ALA A 48 -15.39 2.73 -4.87
C ALA A 48 -14.04 2.27 -5.43
N ARG A 49 -13.90 2.18 -6.75
CA ARG A 49 -12.65 1.75 -7.41
C ARG A 49 -11.47 2.71 -7.18
N GLN A 50 -11.73 3.95 -6.82
CA GLN A 50 -10.67 4.90 -6.47
C GLN A 50 -9.95 4.50 -5.17
N TRP A 51 -10.64 3.76 -4.29
CA TRP A 51 -10.13 3.31 -2.99
C TRP A 51 -9.84 1.81 -2.93
N VAL A 52 -10.62 1.01 -3.67
CA VAL A 52 -10.52 -0.45 -3.66
C VAL A 52 -10.46 -0.93 -5.10
N ALA A 53 -9.32 -1.50 -5.49
CA ALA A 53 -9.14 -2.06 -6.82
C ALA A 53 -10.00 -3.32 -7.01
N THR A 54 -10.35 -3.61 -8.26
CA THR A 54 -10.97 -4.89 -8.61
C THR A 54 -10.00 -6.04 -8.35
N PRO A 55 -10.49 -7.30 -8.19
CA PRO A 55 -9.58 -8.44 -7.99
C PRO A 55 -8.53 -8.60 -9.08
N ASP A 56 -8.85 -8.27 -10.32
CA ASP A 56 -7.91 -8.36 -11.44
C ASP A 56 -6.82 -7.29 -11.40
N GLU A 57 -7.11 -6.13 -10.83
CA GLU A 57 -6.20 -4.98 -10.77
C GLU A 57 -5.43 -4.90 -9.45
N SER A 58 -5.91 -5.56 -8.39
CA SER A 58 -5.34 -5.43 -7.04
C SER A 58 -3.97 -6.07 -6.92
N HIS A 59 -2.97 -5.31 -6.53
CA HIS A 59 -1.65 -5.82 -6.20
C HIS A 59 -1.59 -6.51 -4.84
N HIS A 60 -2.59 -6.34 -3.99
CA HIS A 60 -2.76 -7.18 -2.80
C HIS A 60 -3.08 -8.63 -3.19
N VAL A 61 -3.91 -8.83 -4.21
CA VAL A 61 -4.26 -10.16 -4.71
C VAL A 61 -3.06 -10.83 -5.37
N SER A 62 -2.24 -10.08 -6.09
CA SER A 62 -1.02 -10.62 -6.71
C SER A 62 0.15 -10.78 -5.73
N GLY A 63 0.00 -10.37 -4.49
CA GLY A 63 1.04 -10.47 -3.46
C GLY A 63 2.13 -9.40 -3.57
N LYS A 64 1.89 -8.33 -4.32
CA LYS A 64 2.89 -7.29 -4.59
C LYS A 64 2.73 -6.04 -3.72
N ALA A 65 1.66 -5.95 -2.92
CA ALA A 65 1.35 -4.78 -2.12
C ALA A 65 1.14 -5.12 -0.66
N VAL A 66 1.50 -4.16 0.20
CA VAL A 66 1.18 -4.18 1.63
C VAL A 66 0.65 -2.81 2.04
N ASP A 67 -0.24 -2.82 3.03
CA ASP A 67 -0.65 -1.61 3.73
C ASP A 67 0.11 -1.52 5.04
N ILE A 68 0.64 -0.34 5.33
CA ILE A 68 1.46 -0.04 6.51
C ILE A 68 0.68 0.89 7.44
N GLY A 69 0.78 0.61 8.70
CA GLY A 69 0.20 1.44 9.76
C GLY A 69 1.00 1.37 11.05
N PRO A 70 0.55 2.03 12.10
CA PRO A 70 -0.52 3.02 12.13
C PRO A 70 -0.16 4.33 11.40
N ALA A 71 -1.09 5.30 11.34
CA ALA A 71 -0.87 6.56 10.64
C ALA A 71 0.38 7.32 11.13
N ALA A 72 0.78 7.14 12.38
CA ALA A 72 2.01 7.72 12.93
C ALA A 72 3.28 7.24 12.17
N ALA A 73 3.22 6.10 11.47
CA ALA A 73 4.35 5.58 10.69
C ALA A 73 4.45 6.22 9.29
N TYR A 74 3.43 6.93 8.82
CA TYR A 74 3.41 7.44 7.45
C TYR A 74 4.52 8.45 7.19
N GLY A 75 4.80 9.33 8.14
CA GLY A 75 5.89 10.31 8.01
C GLY A 75 7.27 9.65 7.94
N TRP A 76 7.50 8.62 8.75
CA TRP A 76 8.74 7.85 8.72
C TRP A 76 8.89 7.14 7.36
N MET A 77 7.83 6.52 6.88
CA MET A 77 7.83 5.84 5.57
C MET A 77 8.12 6.83 4.44
N LEU A 78 7.51 8.01 4.46
CA LEU A 78 7.75 9.03 3.46
C LEU A 78 9.24 9.41 3.38
N ALA A 79 9.90 9.48 4.53
CA ALA A 79 11.32 9.87 4.60
C ALA A 79 12.29 8.73 4.29
N HIS A 80 11.91 7.46 4.55
CA HIS A 80 12.87 6.35 4.58
C HIS A 80 12.52 5.17 3.66
N SER A 81 11.30 5.07 3.11
CA SER A 81 10.83 3.87 2.41
C SER A 81 11.72 3.46 1.24
N THR A 82 12.25 4.43 0.50
CA THR A 82 13.06 4.18 -0.70
C THR A 82 14.39 3.50 -0.38
N GLN A 83 14.91 3.65 0.84
CA GLN A 83 16.11 2.94 1.29
C GLN A 83 15.92 1.42 1.27
N PHE A 84 14.68 0.97 1.34
CA PHE A 84 14.31 -0.45 1.36
C PHE A 84 13.66 -0.88 0.03
N GLY A 85 13.67 -0.01 -0.98
CA GLY A 85 13.04 -0.27 -2.28
C GLY A 85 11.52 -0.12 -2.28
N LEU A 86 10.94 0.35 -1.17
CA LEU A 86 9.49 0.48 -1.00
C LEU A 86 9.01 1.85 -1.47
N CYS A 87 7.93 1.86 -2.25
CA CYS A 87 7.35 3.07 -2.82
C CYS A 87 5.86 3.15 -2.53
N GLN A 88 5.41 4.33 -2.12
CA GLN A 88 3.99 4.65 -2.15
C GLN A 88 3.54 4.69 -3.61
N VAL A 89 2.37 4.13 -3.90
CA VAL A 89 1.89 3.98 -5.28
C VAL A 89 0.78 4.96 -5.61
N PHE A 90 -0.17 5.16 -4.69
CA PHE A 90 -1.35 6.01 -4.91
C PHE A 90 -1.29 7.27 -4.05
N ALA A 91 -1.58 8.42 -4.64
CA ALA A 91 -1.57 9.69 -3.93
C ALA A 91 -2.59 9.74 -2.79
N ASN A 92 -3.74 9.05 -2.94
CA ASN A 92 -4.80 9.02 -1.94
C ASN A 92 -4.62 7.94 -0.86
N GLU A 93 -3.58 7.08 -0.97
CA GLU A 93 -3.35 5.97 -0.03
C GLU A 93 -1.93 6.03 0.53
N LYS A 94 -1.74 6.77 1.62
CA LYS A 94 -0.44 6.92 2.28
C LYS A 94 0.06 5.64 2.94
N TRP A 95 -0.76 4.62 3.02
CA TRP A 95 -0.47 3.32 3.62
C TRP A 95 -0.01 2.28 2.61
N HIS A 96 -0.31 2.45 1.32
CA HIS A 96 -0.10 1.43 0.28
C HIS A 96 1.31 1.51 -0.30
N TYR A 97 2.09 0.42 -0.10
CA TYR A 97 3.48 0.33 -0.55
C TYR A 97 3.73 -0.91 -1.38
N GLU A 98 4.61 -0.77 -2.36
CA GLU A 98 5.07 -1.85 -3.22
C GLU A 98 6.58 -1.75 -3.41
N LEU A 99 7.23 -2.88 -3.74
CA LEU A 99 8.68 -2.94 -3.95
C LEU A 99 9.00 -2.55 -5.40
N THR A 100 8.95 -1.26 -5.70
CA THR A 100 9.01 -0.75 -7.08
C THR A 100 10.10 0.30 -7.33
N ALA A 101 10.97 0.60 -6.35
CA ALA A 101 12.08 1.49 -6.58
C ALA A 101 13.05 0.91 -7.62
N ASP A 102 13.63 1.77 -8.46
CA ASP A 102 14.65 1.35 -9.42
C ASP A 102 16.02 1.16 -8.75
N ALA A 103 17.05 0.85 -9.56
CA ALA A 103 18.40 0.59 -9.03
C ALA A 103 19.02 1.82 -8.34
N GLU A 104 18.57 3.03 -8.67
CA GLU A 104 19.01 4.29 -8.06
C GLU A 104 18.16 4.71 -6.86
N GLY A 105 17.20 3.88 -6.43
CA GLY A 105 16.31 4.19 -5.32
C GLY A 105 15.20 5.17 -5.67
N GLN A 106 14.89 5.32 -6.96
CA GLN A 106 13.84 6.22 -7.42
C GLN A 106 12.52 5.47 -7.55
N CYS A 107 11.44 6.08 -7.04
CA CYS A 107 10.09 5.53 -7.18
C CYS A 107 9.43 6.01 -8.47
N PRO A 108 8.55 5.18 -9.08
CA PRO A 108 7.68 5.65 -10.16
C PRO A 108 6.82 6.84 -9.69
N PRO A 109 6.36 7.69 -10.61
CA PRO A 109 5.42 8.76 -10.27
C PRO A 109 4.16 8.20 -9.58
N LEU A 110 3.63 8.92 -8.60
CA LEU A 110 2.39 8.53 -7.92
C LEU A 110 1.23 8.51 -8.90
N ARG A 111 0.42 7.46 -8.81
CA ARG A 111 -0.88 7.39 -9.49
C ARG A 111 -1.89 8.14 -8.63
N THR A 112 -2.90 8.72 -9.26
CA THR A 112 -3.91 9.52 -8.54
C THR A 112 -4.68 8.67 -7.52
N ASN A 113 -5.12 7.49 -7.95
CA ASN A 113 -5.89 6.56 -7.12
C ASN A 113 -5.85 5.15 -7.72
N ALA A 114 -6.51 4.18 -7.05
CA ALA A 114 -6.52 2.77 -7.46
C ALA A 114 -7.29 2.50 -8.76
N ALA A 115 -8.07 3.43 -9.26
CA ALA A 115 -8.82 3.25 -10.51
C ALA A 115 -7.99 3.52 -11.77
N GLY A 116 -6.79 4.08 -11.61
CA GLY A 116 -5.90 4.24 -12.75
C GLY A 116 -5.23 5.57 -12.92
#